data_4edac9b06bbac9c007531467ea33df19
#
_entry.id   4edac9b06bbac9c007531467ea33df19
#
_cell.length_a   1.000
_cell.length_b   1.000
_cell.length_c   1.000
_cell.angle_alpha   90.00
_cell.angle_beta   90.00
_cell.angle_gamma   90.00
#
_symmetry.space_group_name_H-M   'P 1'
#
loop_
_entity.id
_entity.type
_entity.pdbx_description
1 polymer ?
#
loop_
_entity_poly.entity_id
_entity_poly.type
_entity_poly.pdbx_seq_one_letter_code
_entity_poly.pdbx_strand_id
1 'polypeptide(L)'
;MLAWFGTALALNLVGCLMVASAAHDPAATLGLGPEARAQLIWTVIGLTGGLVAARIPLAWWKTLAVPAYVAALVVVLAMMMLAGTSLVPLRKGQANWLVLGSFQIQPVEFIKIAVLLGVARLISAPGFECRWLTHVLVALAIAAVPAALIAREDLGSALTFPAVVVGMLVVGGMRLRHLGLLVVAGLVIIGAGIAALPREGPKAYQFRRIEAWLDPERYALTEGYQTARSISAIGSGRVLGKGWREGDQTRLGLIPEKHTDLISAVVGEEWGFAGIVLILIGYGSLAWIGLAMVSSLRDPYPRYLVTGVVCLITGQASINLAVALGMMPVTGVTLPLMSYGGSSLIATWGALGIAVSATRVSPREALS
;
A
#
# COMPACT_ATOMS: atom_id res chain seq x y z
N MET A 1 5.58 11.36 18.13
CA MET A 1 4.20 11.48 17.62
C MET A 1 4.03 12.63 16.64
N LEU A 2 4.26 13.91 17.05
CA LEU A 2 4.10 15.08 16.17
C LEU A 2 4.97 14.96 14.90
N ALA A 3 6.24 14.56 15.02
CA ALA A 3 7.13 14.39 13.88
C ALA A 3 6.60 13.34 12.88
N TRP A 4 6.03 12.23 13.35
CA TRP A 4 5.50 11.18 12.47
C TRP A 4 4.28 11.65 11.68
N PHE A 5 3.30 12.26 12.37
CA PHE A 5 2.15 12.89 11.69
C PHE A 5 2.59 14.05 10.78
N GLY A 6 3.59 14.85 11.19
CA GLY A 6 4.14 15.93 10.38
C GLY A 6 4.78 15.41 9.08
N THR A 7 5.57 14.36 9.15
CA THR A 7 6.16 13.73 7.96
C THR A 7 5.10 13.12 7.04
N ALA A 8 4.09 12.44 7.61
CA ALA A 8 2.97 11.90 6.85
C ALA A 8 2.17 13.03 6.16
N LEU A 9 1.92 14.15 6.86
CA LEU A 9 1.22 15.29 6.30
C LEU A 9 2.04 15.95 5.19
N ALA A 10 3.36 16.08 5.36
CA ALA A 10 4.23 16.62 4.32
C ALA A 10 4.18 15.78 3.04
N LEU A 11 4.29 14.44 3.16
CA LEU A 11 4.13 13.52 2.02
C LEU A 11 2.75 13.67 1.37
N ASN A 12 1.69 13.78 2.18
CA ASN A 12 0.33 13.93 1.66
C ASN A 12 0.13 15.26 0.94
N LEU A 13 0.70 16.36 1.44
CA LEU A 13 0.64 17.67 0.77
C LEU A 13 1.41 17.65 -0.55
N VAL A 14 2.58 17.02 -0.59
CA VAL A 14 3.30 16.77 -1.86
C VAL A 14 2.42 15.95 -2.82
N GLY A 15 1.75 14.91 -2.32
CA GLY A 15 0.79 14.13 -3.11
C GLY A 15 -0.35 14.98 -3.67
N CYS A 16 -0.94 15.87 -2.87
CA CYS A 16 -1.98 16.79 -3.32
C CYS A 16 -1.49 17.73 -4.43
N LEU A 17 -0.24 18.23 -4.32
CA LEU A 17 0.39 19.05 -5.37
C LEU A 17 0.58 18.26 -6.66
N MET A 18 1.04 17.01 -6.56
CA MET A 18 1.28 16.16 -7.72
C MET A 18 -0.03 15.70 -8.38
N VAL A 19 -1.06 15.37 -7.60
CA VAL A 19 -2.40 15.06 -8.13
C VAL A 19 -2.98 16.31 -8.83
N ALA A 20 -2.79 17.50 -8.27
CA ALA A 20 -3.23 18.74 -8.91
C ALA A 20 -2.48 19.03 -10.23
N SER A 21 -1.25 18.59 -10.35
CA SER A 21 -0.52 18.63 -11.62
C SER A 21 -1.01 17.59 -12.60
N ALA A 22 -1.08 16.33 -12.16
CA ALA A 22 -1.50 15.21 -13.00
C ALA A 22 -2.94 15.36 -13.53
N ALA A 23 -3.84 15.95 -12.74
CA ALA A 23 -5.24 16.19 -13.10
C ALA A 23 -5.45 17.55 -13.81
N HIS A 24 -4.40 18.28 -14.13
CA HIS A 24 -4.53 19.58 -14.80
C HIS A 24 -4.97 19.40 -16.24
N ASP A 25 -6.08 20.08 -16.59
CA ASP A 25 -6.53 20.25 -17.97
C ASP A 25 -6.06 21.62 -18.45
N PRO A 26 -5.20 21.70 -19.48
CA PRO A 26 -4.73 22.99 -20.03
C PRO A 26 -5.85 23.88 -20.57
N ALA A 27 -7.01 23.28 -20.94
CA ALA A 27 -8.17 24.00 -21.45
C ALA A 27 -9.09 24.52 -20.33
N ALA A 28 -8.92 24.07 -19.08
CA ALA A 28 -9.72 24.52 -17.96
C ALA A 28 -9.16 25.84 -17.38
N THR A 29 -10.04 26.82 -17.21
CA THR A 29 -9.73 28.08 -16.50
C THR A 29 -9.20 27.79 -15.09
N LEU A 30 -8.24 28.56 -14.62
CA LEU A 30 -7.55 28.63 -13.32
C LEU A 30 -8.29 28.00 -12.13
N GLY A 31 -8.40 26.66 -12.08
CA GLY A 31 -9.04 25.94 -10.98
C GLY A 31 -8.34 24.62 -10.70
N LEU A 32 -8.53 24.10 -9.48
CA LEU A 32 -8.18 22.73 -9.16
C LEU A 32 -9.15 21.79 -9.88
N GLY A 33 -8.63 20.80 -10.59
CA GLY A 33 -9.44 19.74 -11.21
C GLY A 33 -10.28 18.96 -10.17
N PRO A 34 -11.29 18.22 -10.60
CA PRO A 34 -12.17 17.45 -9.69
C PRO A 34 -11.40 16.47 -8.81
N GLU A 35 -10.38 15.81 -9.36
CA GLU A 35 -9.53 14.86 -8.63
C GLU A 35 -8.71 15.56 -7.53
N ALA A 36 -8.15 16.74 -7.81
CA ALA A 36 -7.39 17.49 -6.82
C ALA A 36 -8.28 18.00 -5.67
N ARG A 37 -9.52 18.44 -5.97
CA ARG A 37 -10.49 18.83 -4.94
C ARG A 37 -10.91 17.63 -4.10
N ALA A 38 -11.20 16.49 -4.74
CA ALA A 38 -11.53 15.26 -4.05
C ALA A 38 -10.38 14.78 -3.16
N GLN A 39 -9.13 14.86 -3.63
CA GLN A 39 -7.94 14.50 -2.85
C GLN A 39 -7.82 15.36 -1.58
N LEU A 40 -8.07 16.68 -1.65
CA LEU A 40 -8.08 17.54 -0.48
C LEU A 40 -9.18 17.16 0.53
N ILE A 41 -10.38 16.84 0.05
CA ILE A 41 -11.48 16.37 0.90
C ILE A 41 -11.10 15.07 1.61
N TRP A 42 -10.57 14.09 0.86
CA TRP A 42 -10.12 12.82 1.42
C TRP A 42 -8.94 12.98 2.39
N THR A 43 -8.06 13.98 2.15
CA THR A 43 -7.00 14.34 3.09
C THR A 43 -7.57 14.80 4.42
N VAL A 44 -8.55 15.72 4.41
CA VAL A 44 -9.19 16.21 5.64
C VAL A 44 -9.92 15.08 6.37
N ILE A 45 -10.69 14.26 5.65
CA ILE A 45 -11.40 13.10 6.22
C ILE A 45 -10.42 12.09 6.81
N GLY A 46 -9.38 11.73 6.05
CA GLY A 46 -8.37 10.77 6.48
C GLY A 46 -7.60 11.25 7.70
N LEU A 47 -7.11 12.49 7.67
CA LEU A 47 -6.39 13.11 8.80
C LEU A 47 -7.26 13.16 10.05
N THR A 48 -8.52 13.58 9.91
CA THR A 48 -9.48 13.61 11.02
C THR A 48 -9.71 12.20 11.58
N GLY A 49 -9.95 11.21 10.70
CA GLY A 49 -10.08 9.81 11.08
C GLY A 49 -8.83 9.27 11.78
N GLY A 50 -7.64 9.59 11.29
CA GLY A 50 -6.37 9.24 11.92
C GLY A 50 -6.18 9.87 13.30
N LEU A 51 -6.55 11.14 13.46
CA LEU A 51 -6.50 11.82 14.76
C LEU A 51 -7.52 11.23 15.76
N VAL A 52 -8.69 10.82 15.28
CA VAL A 52 -9.68 10.10 16.11
C VAL A 52 -9.14 8.73 16.50
N ALA A 53 -8.63 7.96 15.54
CA ALA A 53 -8.03 6.65 15.79
C ALA A 53 -6.88 6.71 16.81
N ALA A 54 -6.07 7.78 16.76
CA ALA A 54 -5.00 8.03 17.72
C ALA A 54 -5.49 8.30 19.14
N ARG A 55 -6.77 8.69 19.35
CA ARG A 55 -7.37 8.92 20.68
C ARG A 55 -8.04 7.69 21.26
N ILE A 56 -8.35 6.68 20.44
CA ILE A 56 -8.94 5.42 20.89
C ILE A 56 -7.93 4.65 21.72
N PRO A 57 -8.24 4.20 22.95
CA PRO A 57 -7.33 3.41 23.77
C PRO A 57 -6.87 2.13 23.06
N LEU A 58 -5.63 1.74 23.27
CA LEU A 58 -5.03 0.55 22.64
C LEU A 58 -5.82 -0.75 22.96
N ALA A 59 -6.40 -0.84 24.16
CA ALA A 59 -7.23 -1.97 24.58
C ALA A 59 -8.39 -2.25 23.62
N TRP A 60 -9.02 -1.20 23.06
CA TRP A 60 -10.08 -1.36 22.07
C TRP A 60 -9.55 -1.96 20.77
N TRP A 61 -8.40 -1.49 20.26
CA TRP A 61 -7.76 -2.05 19.07
C TRP A 61 -7.40 -3.52 19.26
N LYS A 62 -6.92 -3.86 20.46
CA LYS A 62 -6.61 -5.24 20.83
C LYS A 62 -7.87 -6.13 20.89
N THR A 63 -8.98 -5.62 21.42
CA THR A 63 -10.25 -6.34 21.50
C THR A 63 -10.87 -6.50 20.10
N LEU A 64 -10.83 -5.45 19.30
CA LEU A 64 -11.40 -5.44 17.95
C LEU A 64 -10.58 -6.25 16.94
N ALA A 65 -9.33 -6.63 17.24
CA ALA A 65 -8.43 -7.29 16.29
C ALA A 65 -9.03 -8.57 15.67
N VAL A 66 -9.61 -9.46 16.50
CA VAL A 66 -10.20 -10.72 16.02
C VAL A 66 -11.53 -10.47 15.28
N PRO A 67 -12.50 -9.70 15.82
CA PRO A 67 -13.71 -9.36 15.09
C PRO A 67 -13.41 -8.66 13.73
N ALA A 68 -12.47 -7.73 13.70
CA ALA A 68 -12.09 -7.05 12.47
C ALA A 68 -11.50 -8.01 11.42
N TYR A 69 -10.65 -8.94 11.85
CA TYR A 69 -10.10 -9.96 10.97
C TYR A 69 -11.18 -10.88 10.38
N VAL A 70 -12.13 -11.34 11.23
CA VAL A 70 -13.25 -12.16 10.75
C VAL A 70 -14.14 -11.37 9.80
N ALA A 71 -14.46 -10.12 10.13
CA ALA A 71 -15.22 -9.24 9.26
C ALA A 71 -14.51 -9.02 7.91
N ALA A 72 -13.19 -8.85 7.93
CA ALA A 72 -12.39 -8.74 6.70
C ALA A 72 -12.54 -9.96 5.79
N LEU A 73 -12.48 -11.17 6.36
CA LEU A 73 -12.70 -12.41 5.59
C LEU A 73 -14.12 -12.48 5.02
N VAL A 74 -15.12 -12.13 5.81
CA VAL A 74 -16.52 -12.10 5.35
C VAL A 74 -16.70 -11.09 4.21
N VAL A 75 -16.11 -9.91 4.31
CA VAL A 75 -16.15 -8.89 3.24
C VAL A 75 -15.48 -9.39 1.96
N VAL A 76 -14.31 -10.02 2.04
CA VAL A 76 -13.64 -10.59 0.85
C VAL A 76 -14.52 -11.64 0.19
N LEU A 77 -15.07 -12.57 0.97
CA LEU A 77 -15.95 -13.63 0.45
C LEU A 77 -17.23 -13.04 -0.16
N ALA A 78 -17.85 -12.05 0.51
CA ALA A 78 -19.02 -11.35 -0.02
C ALA A 78 -18.71 -10.64 -1.35
N MET A 79 -17.56 -9.98 -1.48
CA MET A 79 -17.15 -9.36 -2.75
C MET A 79 -16.99 -10.38 -3.87
N MET A 80 -16.40 -11.56 -3.56
CA MET A 80 -16.27 -12.63 -4.55
C MET A 80 -17.64 -13.18 -4.98
N MET A 81 -18.60 -13.30 -4.07
CA MET A 81 -19.96 -13.76 -4.38
C MET A 81 -20.78 -12.74 -5.15
N LEU A 82 -20.54 -11.45 -4.91
CA LEU A 82 -21.25 -10.33 -5.54
C LEU A 82 -20.55 -9.79 -6.79
N ALA A 83 -19.43 -10.40 -7.20
CA ALA A 83 -18.67 -9.98 -8.37
C ALA A 83 -19.55 -9.93 -9.63
N GLY A 84 -19.50 -8.83 -10.36
CA GLY A 84 -20.32 -8.60 -11.57
C GLY A 84 -21.71 -7.99 -11.29
N THR A 85 -22.09 -7.78 -10.02
CA THR A 85 -23.32 -7.07 -9.68
C THR A 85 -23.13 -5.54 -9.70
N SER A 86 -24.22 -4.78 -9.55
CA SER A 86 -24.16 -3.32 -9.41
C SER A 86 -23.41 -2.86 -8.16
N LEU A 87 -23.38 -3.68 -7.11
CA LEU A 87 -22.64 -3.41 -5.87
C LEU A 87 -21.14 -3.66 -6.03
N VAL A 88 -20.72 -4.66 -6.83
CA VAL A 88 -19.33 -5.03 -7.06
C VAL A 88 -19.12 -5.17 -8.58
N PRO A 89 -19.07 -4.05 -9.31
CA PRO A 89 -18.92 -4.09 -10.76
C PRO A 89 -17.52 -4.57 -11.17
N LEU A 90 -17.45 -5.31 -12.27
CA LEU A 90 -16.19 -5.68 -12.88
C LEU A 90 -15.58 -4.47 -13.59
N ARG A 91 -14.42 -4.00 -13.12
CA ARG A 91 -13.63 -2.94 -13.74
C ARG A 91 -12.32 -3.51 -14.24
N LYS A 92 -12.04 -3.39 -15.52
CA LYS A 92 -10.85 -4.02 -16.14
C LYS A 92 -10.73 -5.51 -15.80
N GLY A 93 -11.89 -6.21 -15.65
CA GLY A 93 -11.93 -7.62 -15.27
C GLY A 93 -11.71 -7.94 -13.79
N GLN A 94 -11.69 -6.94 -12.91
CA GLN A 94 -11.44 -7.08 -11.47
C GLN A 94 -12.64 -6.60 -10.64
N ALA A 95 -12.96 -7.31 -9.55
CA ALA A 95 -14.05 -7.04 -8.62
C ALA A 95 -13.54 -6.39 -7.32
N ASN A 96 -12.82 -5.26 -7.42
CA ASN A 96 -12.09 -4.64 -6.30
C ASN A 96 -12.84 -3.49 -5.61
N TRP A 97 -13.96 -3.06 -6.19
CA TRP A 97 -14.68 -1.87 -5.74
C TRP A 97 -16.08 -2.19 -5.26
N LEU A 98 -16.41 -1.72 -4.07
CA LEU A 98 -17.76 -1.70 -3.54
C LEU A 98 -18.40 -0.35 -3.89
N VAL A 99 -19.50 -0.37 -4.65
CA VAL A 99 -20.23 0.82 -5.12
C VAL A 99 -21.51 0.97 -4.33
N LEU A 100 -21.60 2.04 -3.54
CA LEU A 100 -22.76 2.38 -2.71
C LEU A 100 -23.33 3.73 -3.18
N GLY A 101 -24.17 3.70 -4.21
CA GLY A 101 -24.67 4.91 -4.87
C GLY A 101 -23.55 5.70 -5.53
N SER A 102 -23.30 6.93 -5.04
CA SER A 102 -22.18 7.78 -5.51
C SER A 102 -20.83 7.47 -4.84
N PHE A 103 -20.83 6.69 -3.77
CA PHE A 103 -19.61 6.36 -3.03
C PHE A 103 -18.98 5.07 -3.56
N GLN A 104 -17.66 5.10 -3.70
CA GLN A 104 -16.88 3.95 -4.12
C GLN A 104 -15.80 3.69 -3.07
N ILE A 105 -15.79 2.48 -2.54
CA ILE A 105 -14.85 2.06 -1.50
C ILE A 105 -14.06 0.89 -2.04
N GLN A 106 -12.76 0.88 -1.78
CA GLN A 106 -11.88 -0.27 -2.02
C GLN A 106 -11.64 -1.01 -0.70
N PRO A 107 -12.38 -2.09 -0.40
CA PRO A 107 -12.34 -2.73 0.91
C PRO A 107 -10.98 -3.29 1.28
N VAL A 108 -10.15 -3.68 0.29
CA VAL A 108 -8.82 -4.24 0.53
C VAL A 108 -7.93 -3.31 1.36
N GLU A 109 -8.09 -1.99 1.26
CA GLU A 109 -7.32 -1.03 2.03
C GLU A 109 -7.57 -1.16 3.54
N PHE A 110 -8.82 -1.40 3.93
CA PHE A 110 -9.21 -1.62 5.33
C PHE A 110 -8.92 -3.05 5.78
N ILE A 111 -9.02 -4.02 4.88
CA ILE A 111 -8.68 -5.43 5.15
C ILE A 111 -7.20 -5.57 5.52
N LYS A 112 -6.30 -4.83 4.88
CA LYS A 112 -4.88 -4.79 5.26
C LYS A 112 -4.69 -4.43 6.73
N ILE A 113 -5.43 -3.43 7.22
CA ILE A 113 -5.38 -3.01 8.63
C ILE A 113 -5.96 -4.08 9.54
N ALA A 114 -7.08 -4.70 9.18
CA ALA A 114 -7.70 -5.76 9.97
C ALA A 114 -6.77 -6.98 10.11
N VAL A 115 -6.10 -7.38 9.03
CA VAL A 115 -5.10 -8.46 9.05
C VAL A 115 -3.90 -8.09 9.92
N LEU A 116 -3.41 -6.85 9.80
CA LEU A 116 -2.33 -6.33 10.63
C LEU A 116 -2.68 -6.41 12.13
N LEU A 117 -3.87 -5.97 12.52
CA LEU A 117 -4.37 -6.08 13.90
C LEU A 117 -4.45 -7.53 14.35
N GLY A 118 -5.01 -8.42 13.53
CA GLY A 118 -5.16 -9.84 13.82
C GLY A 118 -3.82 -10.55 14.02
N VAL A 119 -2.86 -10.31 13.12
CA VAL A 119 -1.51 -10.88 13.21
C VAL A 119 -0.78 -10.34 14.45
N ALA A 120 -0.81 -9.01 14.69
CA ALA A 120 -0.20 -8.41 15.88
C ALA A 120 -0.76 -9.02 17.18
N ARG A 121 -2.08 -9.26 17.22
CA ARG A 121 -2.77 -9.90 18.36
C ARG A 121 -2.32 -11.33 18.56
N LEU A 122 -2.18 -12.11 17.46
CA LEU A 122 -1.71 -13.50 17.50
C LEU A 122 -0.28 -13.59 18.02
N ILE A 123 0.66 -12.86 17.40
CA ILE A 123 2.09 -12.99 17.73
C ILE A 123 2.44 -12.38 19.08
N SER A 124 1.54 -11.58 19.66
CA SER A 124 1.67 -11.06 21.04
C SER A 124 1.01 -11.95 22.09
N ALA A 125 0.41 -13.08 21.70
CA ALA A 125 -0.24 -13.99 22.64
C ALA A 125 0.79 -14.70 23.54
N PRO A 126 0.44 -14.98 24.82
CA PRO A 126 1.31 -15.74 25.70
C PRO A 126 1.67 -17.10 25.08
N GLY A 127 2.95 -17.47 25.14
CA GLY A 127 3.46 -18.71 24.55
C GLY A 127 3.76 -18.65 23.05
N PHE A 128 3.43 -17.54 22.35
CA PHE A 128 3.84 -17.39 20.96
C PHE A 128 5.29 -16.88 20.87
N GLU A 129 6.14 -17.65 20.23
CA GLU A 129 7.55 -17.32 20.07
C GLU A 129 7.95 -17.31 18.60
N CYS A 130 8.31 -16.15 18.05
CA CYS A 130 8.73 -15.98 16.66
C CYS A 130 10.01 -16.77 16.30
N ARG A 131 10.77 -17.24 17.29
CA ARG A 131 11.95 -18.10 17.07
C ARG A 131 11.62 -19.52 16.58
N TRP A 132 10.37 -20.00 16.76
CA TRP A 132 9.93 -21.32 16.31
C TRP A 132 9.32 -21.26 14.92
N LEU A 133 9.77 -22.11 14.02
CA LEU A 133 9.27 -22.15 12.65
C LEU A 133 7.75 -22.41 12.58
N THR A 134 7.23 -23.27 13.45
CA THR A 134 5.80 -23.55 13.53
C THR A 134 4.97 -22.31 13.81
N HIS A 135 5.39 -21.46 14.74
CA HIS A 135 4.72 -20.21 15.05
C HIS A 135 4.83 -19.20 13.89
N VAL A 136 6.01 -19.13 13.24
CA VAL A 136 6.20 -18.32 12.04
C VAL A 136 5.22 -18.75 10.94
N LEU A 137 5.10 -20.05 10.68
CA LEU A 137 4.19 -20.59 9.68
C LEU A 137 2.71 -20.32 10.03
N VAL A 138 2.33 -20.38 11.30
CA VAL A 138 0.95 -20.06 11.75
C VAL A 138 0.64 -18.58 11.49
N ALA A 139 1.56 -17.66 11.82
CA ALA A 139 1.36 -16.23 11.55
C ALA A 139 1.23 -15.94 10.04
N LEU A 140 2.07 -16.58 9.24
CA LEU A 140 2.01 -16.48 7.77
C LEU A 140 0.72 -17.08 7.22
N ALA A 141 0.28 -18.24 7.71
CA ALA A 141 -0.97 -18.89 7.26
C ALA A 141 -2.20 -18.00 7.49
N ILE A 142 -2.28 -17.34 8.66
CA ILE A 142 -3.38 -16.42 8.97
C ILE A 142 -3.38 -15.24 7.98
N ALA A 143 -2.24 -14.67 7.64
CA ALA A 143 -2.19 -13.59 6.66
C ALA A 143 -2.36 -14.09 5.21
N ALA A 144 -1.93 -15.33 4.93
CA ALA A 144 -2.03 -15.92 3.59
C ALA A 144 -3.47 -16.20 3.16
N VAL A 145 -4.39 -16.50 4.09
CA VAL A 145 -5.79 -16.74 3.76
C VAL A 145 -6.44 -15.53 3.07
N PRO A 146 -6.50 -14.32 3.69
CA PRO A 146 -7.06 -13.16 3.01
C PRO A 146 -6.21 -12.74 1.80
N ALA A 147 -4.87 -12.85 1.87
CA ALA A 147 -3.99 -12.52 0.75
C ALA A 147 -4.26 -13.39 -0.48
N ALA A 148 -4.45 -14.70 -0.32
CA ALA A 148 -4.76 -15.61 -1.42
C ALA A 148 -6.13 -15.34 -2.06
N LEU A 149 -7.13 -14.97 -1.25
CA LEU A 149 -8.45 -14.59 -1.74
C LEU A 149 -8.36 -13.28 -2.55
N ILE A 150 -7.66 -12.28 -2.02
CA ILE A 150 -7.46 -10.98 -2.67
C ILE A 150 -6.61 -11.11 -3.94
N ALA A 151 -5.58 -11.96 -3.94
CA ALA A 151 -4.67 -12.15 -5.08
C ALA A 151 -5.38 -12.59 -6.37
N ARG A 152 -6.59 -13.14 -6.29
CA ARG A 152 -7.42 -13.52 -7.45
C ARG A 152 -7.86 -12.31 -8.26
N GLU A 153 -8.10 -11.18 -7.57
CA GLU A 153 -8.61 -9.95 -8.14
C GLU A 153 -7.52 -8.84 -8.15
N ASP A 154 -6.66 -8.79 -7.12
CA ASP A 154 -5.65 -7.76 -6.91
C ASP A 154 -4.37 -8.36 -6.34
N LEU A 155 -3.51 -8.84 -7.25
CA LEU A 155 -2.21 -9.40 -6.88
C LEU A 155 -1.32 -8.35 -6.20
N GLY A 156 -1.38 -7.10 -6.64
CA GLY A 156 -0.58 -6.01 -6.08
C GLY A 156 -0.85 -5.78 -4.60
N SER A 157 -2.12 -5.63 -4.25
CA SER A 157 -2.50 -5.49 -2.83
C SER A 157 -2.14 -6.72 -2.01
N ALA A 158 -2.27 -7.93 -2.58
CA ALA A 158 -1.89 -9.17 -1.90
C ALA A 158 -0.40 -9.23 -1.56
N LEU A 159 0.48 -8.67 -2.39
CA LEU A 159 1.92 -8.62 -2.15
C LEU A 159 2.32 -7.74 -0.96
N THR A 160 1.44 -6.89 -0.45
CA THR A 160 1.72 -6.07 0.73
C THR A 160 1.69 -6.86 2.04
N PHE A 161 0.91 -7.95 2.12
CA PHE A 161 0.76 -8.74 3.35
C PHE A 161 2.05 -9.41 3.83
N PRO A 162 2.87 -10.05 2.96
CA PRO A 162 4.16 -10.62 3.36
C PRO A 162 5.08 -9.60 4.02
N ALA A 163 5.18 -8.37 3.48
CA ALA A 163 6.03 -7.33 4.05
C ALA A 163 5.63 -7.00 5.49
N VAL A 164 4.32 -6.88 5.76
CA VAL A 164 3.77 -6.61 7.09
C VAL A 164 4.11 -7.72 8.07
N VAL A 165 3.79 -8.97 7.70
CA VAL A 165 3.95 -10.12 8.61
C VAL A 165 5.41 -10.42 8.88
N VAL A 166 6.25 -10.44 7.84
CA VAL A 166 7.69 -10.69 7.98
C VAL A 166 8.33 -9.61 8.83
N GLY A 167 8.00 -8.34 8.64
CA GLY A 167 8.50 -7.24 9.46
C GLY A 167 8.16 -7.43 10.94
N MET A 168 6.90 -7.77 11.26
CA MET A 168 6.49 -8.07 12.63
C MET A 168 7.24 -9.26 13.23
N LEU A 169 7.41 -10.35 12.47
CA LEU A 169 8.12 -11.55 12.92
C LEU A 169 9.61 -11.28 13.16
N VAL A 170 10.26 -10.45 12.33
CA VAL A 170 11.66 -10.04 12.49
C VAL A 170 11.82 -9.26 13.81
N VAL A 171 10.96 -8.27 14.07
CA VAL A 171 10.97 -7.51 15.34
C VAL A 171 10.60 -8.41 16.53
N GLY A 172 9.82 -9.48 16.30
CA GLY A 172 9.49 -10.52 17.28
C GLY A 172 10.63 -11.49 17.57
N GLY A 173 11.78 -11.35 16.92
CA GLY A 173 12.96 -12.21 17.14
C GLY A 173 13.00 -13.47 16.28
N MET A 174 12.39 -13.44 15.10
CA MET A 174 12.51 -14.53 14.11
C MET A 174 13.98 -14.79 13.75
N ARG A 175 14.38 -16.07 13.71
CA ARG A 175 15.74 -16.45 13.34
C ARG A 175 16.04 -16.15 11.89
N LEU A 176 17.22 -15.61 11.56
CA LEU A 176 17.63 -15.31 10.18
C LEU A 176 17.54 -16.51 9.22
N ARG A 177 17.77 -17.74 9.72
CA ARG A 177 17.58 -18.96 8.93
C ARG A 177 16.14 -19.15 8.44
N HIS A 178 15.13 -18.76 9.27
CA HIS A 178 13.73 -18.84 8.87
C HIS A 178 13.41 -17.75 7.83
N LEU A 179 14.00 -16.56 7.98
CA LEU A 179 13.89 -15.51 6.96
C LEU A 179 14.46 -15.99 5.62
N GLY A 180 15.67 -16.59 5.62
CA GLY A 180 16.26 -17.18 4.42
C GLY A 180 15.37 -18.26 3.79
N LEU A 181 14.81 -19.17 4.62
CA LEU A 181 13.86 -20.18 4.16
C LEU A 181 12.62 -19.55 3.51
N LEU A 182 12.04 -18.50 4.12
CA LEU A 182 10.87 -17.80 3.58
C LEU A 182 11.19 -17.10 2.25
N VAL A 183 12.36 -16.49 2.12
CA VAL A 183 12.80 -15.89 0.85
C VAL A 183 12.90 -16.96 -0.24
N VAL A 184 13.58 -18.08 0.03
CA VAL A 184 13.69 -19.19 -0.92
C VAL A 184 12.32 -19.77 -1.27
N ALA A 185 11.48 -20.04 -0.26
CA ALA A 185 10.13 -20.55 -0.48
C ALA A 185 9.28 -19.56 -1.31
N GLY A 186 9.38 -18.26 -1.03
CA GLY A 186 8.71 -17.20 -1.79
C GLY A 186 9.15 -17.18 -3.26
N LEU A 187 10.45 -17.25 -3.53
CA LEU A 187 10.98 -17.32 -4.91
C LEU A 187 10.49 -18.58 -5.64
N VAL A 188 10.47 -19.74 -4.95
CA VAL A 188 9.95 -20.99 -5.54
C VAL A 188 8.45 -20.85 -5.84
N ILE A 189 7.65 -20.31 -4.92
CA ILE A 189 6.20 -20.10 -5.11
C ILE A 189 5.95 -19.14 -6.27
N ILE A 190 6.68 -18.03 -6.35
CA ILE A 190 6.57 -17.06 -7.45
C ILE A 190 6.95 -17.74 -8.78
N GLY A 191 8.07 -18.44 -8.83
CA GLY A 191 8.51 -19.15 -10.03
C GLY A 191 7.52 -20.22 -10.49
N ALA A 192 7.02 -21.03 -9.55
CA ALA A 192 5.99 -22.03 -9.84
C ALA A 192 4.66 -21.39 -10.28
N GLY A 193 4.26 -20.27 -9.64
CA GLY A 193 3.10 -19.50 -10.01
C GLY A 193 3.20 -18.95 -11.44
N ILE A 194 4.34 -18.36 -11.81
CA ILE A 194 4.60 -17.88 -13.18
C ILE A 194 4.57 -19.04 -14.18
N ALA A 195 5.19 -20.18 -13.85
CA ALA A 195 5.21 -21.36 -14.72
C ALA A 195 3.81 -21.95 -14.94
N ALA A 196 2.91 -21.81 -13.95
CA ALA A 196 1.55 -22.31 -14.00
C ALA A 196 0.56 -21.32 -14.68
N LEU A 197 0.97 -20.09 -15.01
CA LEU A 197 0.10 -19.12 -15.67
C LEU A 197 -0.30 -19.62 -17.08
N PRO A 198 -1.59 -19.51 -17.43
CA PRO A 198 -2.05 -19.81 -18.78
C PRO A 198 -1.37 -18.90 -19.81
N ARG A 199 -0.85 -19.50 -20.88
CA ARG A 199 -0.23 -18.76 -22.00
C ARG A 199 -1.24 -18.35 -23.05
N GLU A 200 -2.44 -18.96 -23.04
CA GLU A 200 -3.54 -18.71 -23.98
C GLU A 200 -4.86 -18.51 -23.24
N GLY A 201 -5.80 -17.88 -23.89
CA GLY A 201 -7.16 -17.65 -23.37
C GLY A 201 -7.29 -16.38 -22.51
N PRO A 202 -8.46 -16.18 -21.87
CA PRO A 202 -8.81 -14.94 -21.16
C PRO A 202 -7.87 -14.58 -19.98
N LYS A 203 -7.21 -15.59 -19.39
CA LYS A 203 -6.28 -15.38 -18.27
C LYS A 203 -4.81 -15.20 -18.70
N ALA A 204 -4.51 -15.31 -19.99
CA ALA A 204 -3.16 -15.13 -20.53
C ALA A 204 -2.64 -13.69 -20.33
N TYR A 205 -3.50 -12.71 -19.99
CA TYR A 205 -3.09 -11.35 -19.71
C TYR A 205 -2.09 -11.23 -18.55
N GLN A 206 -2.18 -12.11 -17.55
CA GLN A 206 -1.25 -12.11 -16.42
C GLN A 206 0.15 -12.57 -16.87
N PHE A 207 0.23 -13.59 -17.72
CA PHE A 207 1.49 -14.03 -18.30
C PHE A 207 2.08 -12.96 -19.23
N ARG A 208 1.25 -12.34 -20.10
CA ARG A 208 1.68 -11.22 -20.97
C ARG A 208 2.20 -10.02 -20.20
N ARG A 209 1.66 -9.71 -19.00
CA ARG A 209 2.22 -8.65 -18.14
C ARG A 209 3.64 -8.97 -17.67
N ILE A 210 3.95 -10.23 -17.40
CA ILE A 210 5.30 -10.66 -17.02
C ILE A 210 6.24 -10.59 -18.23
N GLU A 211 5.79 -11.07 -19.41
CA GLU A 211 6.57 -10.93 -20.65
C GLU A 211 6.82 -9.46 -20.99
N ALA A 212 5.80 -8.62 -20.87
CA ALA A 212 5.91 -7.19 -21.11
C ALA A 212 6.82 -6.48 -20.08
N TRP A 213 6.94 -7.00 -18.88
CA TRP A 213 7.88 -6.50 -17.88
C TRP A 213 9.33 -6.92 -18.21
N LEU A 214 9.52 -8.14 -18.71
CA LEU A 214 10.86 -8.64 -19.09
C LEU A 214 11.38 -8.02 -20.39
N ASP A 215 10.47 -7.69 -21.32
CA ASP A 215 10.78 -7.04 -22.60
C ASP A 215 9.78 -5.90 -22.89
N PRO A 216 9.92 -4.75 -22.18
CA PRO A 216 8.97 -3.63 -22.31
C PRO A 216 8.95 -3.01 -23.70
N GLU A 217 10.06 -3.06 -24.45
CA GLU A 217 10.15 -2.47 -25.79
C GLU A 217 9.30 -3.23 -26.80
N ARG A 218 9.34 -4.56 -26.74
CA ARG A 218 8.51 -5.43 -27.60
C ARG A 218 7.02 -5.24 -27.38
N TYR A 219 6.61 -4.96 -26.14
CA TYR A 219 5.21 -4.78 -25.75
C TYR A 219 4.83 -3.31 -25.51
N ALA A 220 5.63 -2.36 -26.01
CA ALA A 220 5.47 -0.93 -25.72
C ALA A 220 4.13 -0.33 -26.19
N LEU A 221 3.41 -0.99 -27.09
CA LEU A 221 2.09 -0.58 -27.59
C LEU A 221 0.92 -1.37 -26.96
N THR A 222 1.22 -2.35 -26.09
CA THR A 222 0.22 -3.24 -25.48
C THR A 222 0.38 -3.25 -23.96
N GLU A 223 0.60 -4.43 -23.36
CA GLU A 223 0.69 -4.61 -21.90
C GLU A 223 1.91 -3.90 -21.27
N GLY A 224 2.98 -3.65 -22.05
CA GLY A 224 4.18 -2.91 -21.63
C GLY A 224 4.04 -1.39 -21.70
N TYR A 225 2.95 -0.86 -22.29
CA TYR A 225 2.77 0.57 -22.50
C TYR A 225 2.92 1.40 -21.23
N GLN A 226 2.29 0.97 -20.11
CA GLN A 226 2.35 1.66 -18.84
C GLN A 226 3.79 1.76 -18.30
N THR A 227 4.52 0.64 -18.33
CA THR A 227 5.92 0.58 -17.88
C THR A 227 6.83 1.44 -18.78
N ALA A 228 6.71 1.31 -20.09
CA ALA A 228 7.50 2.07 -21.03
C ALA A 228 7.29 3.59 -20.87
N ARG A 229 6.04 4.03 -20.72
CA ARG A 229 5.70 5.45 -20.50
C ARG A 229 6.20 5.96 -19.16
N SER A 230 6.07 5.16 -18.08
CA SER A 230 6.59 5.51 -16.76
C SER A 230 8.11 5.73 -16.77
N ILE A 231 8.86 4.77 -17.33
CA ILE A 231 10.33 4.86 -17.42
C ILE A 231 10.74 6.06 -18.30
N SER A 232 10.06 6.26 -19.43
CA SER A 232 10.34 7.39 -20.32
C SER A 232 10.05 8.74 -19.63
N ALA A 233 8.97 8.85 -18.89
CA ALA A 233 8.63 10.06 -18.14
C ALA A 233 9.69 10.38 -17.09
N ILE A 234 10.04 9.41 -16.21
CA ILE A 234 11.08 9.58 -15.19
C ILE A 234 12.42 9.96 -15.82
N GLY A 235 12.84 9.25 -16.88
CA GLY A 235 14.09 9.52 -17.59
C GLY A 235 14.13 10.91 -18.23
N SER A 236 13.00 11.40 -18.74
CA SER A 236 12.90 12.73 -19.35
C SER A 236 13.06 13.88 -18.35
N GLY A 237 12.76 13.65 -17.05
CA GLY A 237 12.91 14.64 -16.00
C GLY A 237 14.34 14.90 -15.55
N ARG A 238 15.31 14.04 -15.92
CA ARG A 238 16.73 14.23 -15.56
C ARG A 238 16.93 14.45 -14.06
N VAL A 239 17.79 15.41 -13.65
CA VAL A 239 18.12 15.66 -12.22
C VAL A 239 17.07 16.53 -11.52
N LEU A 240 16.66 17.65 -12.11
CA LEU A 240 15.80 18.64 -11.46
C LEU A 240 14.37 18.67 -11.98
N GLY A 241 14.05 17.84 -12.98
CA GLY A 241 12.73 17.81 -13.61
C GLY A 241 12.53 18.89 -14.64
N LYS A 242 11.34 18.87 -15.26
CA LYS A 242 10.92 19.86 -16.26
C LYS A 242 10.23 21.07 -15.61
N GLY A 243 9.84 20.96 -14.35
CA GLY A 243 9.03 21.95 -13.62
C GLY A 243 7.62 21.44 -13.37
N TRP A 244 6.99 21.99 -12.31
CA TRP A 244 5.62 21.65 -11.93
C TRP A 244 4.64 22.04 -13.02
N ARG A 245 3.80 21.11 -13.45
CA ARG A 245 2.88 21.22 -14.59
C ARG A 245 3.55 21.40 -15.95
N GLU A 246 4.86 21.18 -16.07
CA GLU A 246 5.60 21.30 -17.32
C GLU A 246 6.05 19.93 -17.89
N GLY A 247 5.55 18.84 -17.31
CA GLY A 247 5.79 17.48 -17.79
C GLY A 247 5.07 17.23 -19.12
N ASP A 248 5.78 17.03 -20.21
CA ASP A 248 5.19 16.82 -21.55
C ASP A 248 4.33 15.57 -21.59
N GLN A 249 4.81 14.45 -21.04
CA GLN A 249 4.05 13.20 -21.04
C GLN A 249 2.83 13.27 -20.12
N THR A 250 2.97 13.97 -18.99
CA THR A 250 1.88 14.24 -18.05
C THR A 250 0.80 15.10 -18.70
N ARG A 251 1.18 16.21 -19.38
CA ARG A 251 0.26 17.14 -20.05
C ARG A 251 -0.45 16.50 -21.22
N LEU A 252 0.27 15.72 -22.02
CA LEU A 252 -0.30 15.02 -23.20
C LEU A 252 -1.13 13.79 -22.82
N GLY A 253 -1.25 13.45 -21.53
CA GLY A 253 -2.01 12.29 -21.07
C GLY A 253 -1.41 10.95 -21.50
N LEU A 254 -0.10 10.91 -21.77
CA LEU A 254 0.58 9.71 -22.26
C LEU A 254 0.89 8.71 -21.13
N ILE A 255 0.87 9.15 -19.85
CA ILE A 255 1.06 8.29 -18.69
C ILE A 255 -0.33 7.79 -18.26
N PRO A 256 -0.65 6.49 -18.40
CA PRO A 256 -1.90 5.94 -17.89
C PRO A 256 -1.93 6.00 -16.37
N GLU A 257 -3.12 6.15 -15.77
CA GLU A 257 -3.29 6.17 -14.31
C GLU A 257 -2.30 7.11 -13.60
N LYS A 258 -1.99 8.26 -14.23
CA LYS A 258 -0.97 9.22 -13.78
C LYS A 258 -1.24 9.83 -12.40
N HIS A 259 -2.50 9.86 -11.96
CA HIS A 259 -2.90 10.38 -10.65
C HIS A 259 -3.05 9.31 -9.58
N THR A 260 -3.06 8.01 -9.96
CA THR A 260 -3.22 6.87 -9.05
C THR A 260 -1.92 6.07 -8.95
N ASP A 261 -1.75 5.06 -9.79
CA ASP A 261 -0.68 4.05 -9.67
C ASP A 261 0.70 4.57 -10.10
N LEU A 262 0.74 5.52 -11.04
CA LEU A 262 1.97 6.07 -11.62
C LEU A 262 2.21 7.54 -11.24
N ILE A 263 1.71 8.00 -10.09
CA ILE A 263 1.98 9.37 -9.60
C ILE A 263 3.49 9.62 -9.41
N SER A 264 4.25 8.59 -9.04
CA SER A 264 5.72 8.65 -8.94
C SER A 264 6.40 8.92 -10.28
N ALA A 265 5.81 8.51 -11.41
CA ALA A 265 6.31 8.85 -12.73
C ALA A 265 6.11 10.34 -13.03
N VAL A 266 4.99 10.93 -12.61
CA VAL A 266 4.75 12.38 -12.71
C VAL A 266 5.77 13.15 -11.88
N VAL A 267 6.05 12.71 -10.63
CA VAL A 267 7.09 13.33 -9.81
C VAL A 267 8.45 13.24 -10.50
N GLY A 268 8.79 12.06 -11.07
CA GLY A 268 10.03 11.87 -11.80
C GLY A 268 10.16 12.75 -13.05
N GLU A 269 9.07 13.00 -13.77
CA GLU A 269 9.06 13.89 -14.92
C GLU A 269 9.19 15.37 -14.51
N GLU A 270 8.39 15.81 -13.53
CA GLU A 270 8.27 17.23 -13.17
C GLU A 270 9.35 17.71 -12.19
N TRP A 271 9.76 16.87 -11.23
CA TRP A 271 10.77 17.20 -10.20
C TRP A 271 12.08 16.42 -10.38
N GLY A 272 12.14 15.53 -11.37
CA GLY A 272 13.35 14.80 -11.72
C GLY A 272 13.80 13.80 -10.64
N PHE A 273 15.07 13.43 -10.71
CA PHE A 273 15.71 12.56 -9.71
C PHE A 273 15.62 13.16 -8.30
N ALA A 274 15.74 14.49 -8.15
CA ALA A 274 15.61 15.17 -6.88
C ALA A 274 14.24 14.94 -6.24
N GLY A 275 13.16 14.94 -7.03
CA GLY A 275 11.81 14.63 -6.56
C GLY A 275 11.66 13.19 -6.07
N ILE A 276 12.22 12.21 -6.80
CA ILE A 276 12.22 10.80 -6.37
C ILE A 276 13.00 10.64 -5.05
N VAL A 277 14.18 11.28 -4.93
CA VAL A 277 14.97 11.25 -3.69
C VAL A 277 14.20 11.88 -2.53
N LEU A 278 13.48 12.98 -2.75
CA LEU A 278 12.66 13.62 -1.72
C LEU A 278 11.56 12.68 -1.22
N ILE A 279 10.89 11.94 -2.11
CA ILE A 279 9.91 10.90 -1.75
C ILE A 279 10.57 9.81 -0.91
N LEU A 280 11.72 9.29 -1.34
CA LEU A 280 12.46 8.26 -0.61
C LEU A 280 12.89 8.74 0.78
N ILE A 281 13.35 9.98 0.91
CA ILE A 281 13.66 10.60 2.21
C ILE A 281 12.41 10.70 3.08
N GLY A 282 11.27 11.07 2.50
CA GLY A 282 9.99 11.18 3.21
C GLY A 282 9.55 9.82 3.80
N TYR A 283 9.50 8.76 2.98
CA TYR A 283 9.14 7.42 3.47
C TYR A 283 10.22 6.83 4.38
N GLY A 284 11.49 7.08 4.10
CA GLY A 284 12.61 6.70 4.96
C GLY A 284 12.54 7.35 6.35
N SER A 285 12.18 8.64 6.40
CA SER A 285 11.96 9.37 7.65
C SER A 285 10.76 8.83 8.41
N LEU A 286 9.66 8.51 7.71
CA LEU A 286 8.48 7.90 8.30
C LEU A 286 8.82 6.52 8.90
N ALA A 287 9.59 5.70 8.17
CA ALA A 287 10.08 4.42 8.66
C ALA A 287 10.99 4.57 9.88
N TRP A 288 11.96 5.47 9.80
CA TRP A 288 12.91 5.73 10.88
C TRP A 288 12.23 6.17 12.17
N ILE A 289 11.32 7.15 12.08
CA ILE A 289 10.56 7.64 13.25
C ILE A 289 9.70 6.51 13.82
N GLY A 290 9.00 5.74 12.97
CA GLY A 290 8.20 4.60 13.39
C GLY A 290 9.02 3.52 14.10
N LEU A 291 10.19 3.15 13.57
CA LEU A 291 11.10 2.17 14.20
C LEU A 291 11.70 2.71 15.50
N ALA A 292 11.99 4.01 15.58
CA ALA A 292 12.40 4.65 16.83
C ALA A 292 11.30 4.58 17.89
N MET A 293 10.02 4.71 17.49
CA MET A 293 8.88 4.48 18.40
C MET A 293 8.84 3.01 18.87
N VAL A 294 9.04 2.04 17.97
CA VAL A 294 9.07 0.60 18.30
C VAL A 294 10.12 0.28 19.34
N SER A 295 11.32 0.89 19.26
CA SER A 295 12.42 0.65 20.22
C SER A 295 12.10 1.14 21.63
N SER A 296 11.19 2.09 21.79
CA SER A 296 10.76 2.62 23.09
C SER A 296 9.64 1.80 23.76
N LEU A 297 8.99 0.91 23.01
CA LEU A 297 7.85 0.11 23.49
C LEU A 297 8.34 -1.19 24.14
N ARG A 298 7.87 -1.48 25.36
CA ARG A 298 8.20 -2.71 26.10
C ARG A 298 7.24 -3.84 25.79
N ASP A 299 5.93 -3.52 25.68
CA ASP A 299 4.90 -4.52 25.42
C ASP A 299 4.94 -5.05 23.98
N PRO A 300 4.73 -6.35 23.77
CA PRO A 300 4.82 -6.96 22.45
C PRO A 300 3.71 -6.47 21.49
N TYR A 301 2.46 -6.35 21.94
CA TYR A 301 1.35 -5.98 21.07
C TYR A 301 1.54 -4.61 20.40
N PRO A 302 1.77 -3.50 21.14
CA PRO A 302 2.03 -2.20 20.51
C PRO A 302 3.29 -2.20 19.64
N ARG A 303 4.34 -2.93 20.02
CA ARG A 303 5.55 -3.07 19.18
C ARG A 303 5.24 -3.66 17.82
N TYR A 304 4.51 -4.78 17.78
CA TYR A 304 4.14 -5.43 16.52
C TYR A 304 3.19 -4.58 15.71
N LEU A 305 2.24 -3.91 16.36
CA LEU A 305 1.28 -3.04 15.70
C LEU A 305 1.97 -1.89 14.97
N VAL A 306 2.85 -1.14 15.65
CA VAL A 306 3.60 -0.04 15.03
C VAL A 306 4.51 -0.56 13.92
N THR A 307 5.20 -1.68 14.14
CA THR A 307 6.03 -2.32 13.10
C THR A 307 5.21 -2.66 11.87
N GLY A 308 4.04 -3.27 12.06
CA GLY A 308 3.17 -3.63 10.95
C GLY A 308 2.71 -2.42 10.15
N VAL A 309 2.37 -1.31 10.79
CA VAL A 309 1.99 -0.07 10.10
C VAL A 309 3.17 0.51 9.32
N VAL A 310 4.38 0.53 9.90
CA VAL A 310 5.59 0.95 9.19
C VAL A 310 5.82 0.09 7.96
N CYS A 311 5.80 -1.24 8.11
CA CYS A 311 6.01 -2.17 7.00
C CYS A 311 4.91 -2.09 5.93
N LEU A 312 3.65 -1.84 6.33
CA LEU A 312 2.55 -1.66 5.39
C LEU A 312 2.80 -0.45 4.49
N ILE A 313 3.08 0.71 5.09
CA ILE A 313 3.24 1.97 4.36
C ILE A 313 4.52 1.92 3.49
N THR A 314 5.66 1.53 4.08
CA THR A 314 6.93 1.51 3.36
C THR A 314 7.00 0.39 2.33
N GLY A 315 6.44 -0.78 2.63
CA GLY A 315 6.34 -1.89 1.69
C GLY A 315 5.48 -1.53 0.47
N GLN A 316 4.31 -0.92 0.70
CA GLN A 316 3.44 -0.46 -0.37
C GLN A 316 4.11 0.64 -1.21
N ALA A 317 4.80 1.60 -0.57
CA ALA A 317 5.57 2.63 -1.27
C ALA A 317 6.71 2.03 -2.11
N SER A 318 7.43 1.05 -1.56
CA SER A 318 8.52 0.36 -2.29
C SER A 318 8.00 -0.38 -3.52
N ILE A 319 6.86 -1.07 -3.41
CA ILE A 319 6.21 -1.75 -4.55
C ILE A 319 5.84 -0.73 -5.62
N ASN A 320 5.18 0.37 -5.26
CA ASN A 320 4.77 1.40 -6.22
C ASN A 320 5.98 2.02 -6.95
N LEU A 321 7.01 2.41 -6.20
CA LEU A 321 8.24 2.98 -6.79
C LEU A 321 8.96 1.95 -7.68
N ALA A 322 9.03 0.68 -7.28
CA ALA A 322 9.63 -0.38 -8.10
C ALA A 322 8.86 -0.59 -9.41
N VAL A 323 7.51 -0.52 -9.37
CA VAL A 323 6.67 -0.57 -10.57
C VAL A 323 6.95 0.63 -11.48
N ALA A 324 6.97 1.84 -10.94
CA ALA A 324 7.21 3.06 -11.72
C ALA A 324 8.59 3.08 -12.39
N LEU A 325 9.59 2.50 -11.72
CA LEU A 325 10.96 2.35 -12.24
C LEU A 325 11.13 1.13 -13.18
N GLY A 326 10.06 0.36 -13.44
CA GLY A 326 10.14 -0.85 -14.26
C GLY A 326 10.83 -2.03 -13.61
N MET A 327 11.12 -1.97 -12.30
CA MET A 327 11.76 -3.07 -11.55
C MET A 327 10.77 -4.19 -11.19
N MET A 328 9.47 -3.90 -11.27
CA MET A 328 8.39 -4.86 -11.05
C MET A 328 7.30 -4.69 -12.11
N PRO A 329 6.54 -5.75 -12.43
CA PRO A 329 5.39 -5.63 -13.32
C PRO A 329 4.33 -4.71 -12.70
N VAL A 330 3.51 -4.07 -13.54
CA VAL A 330 2.44 -3.17 -13.08
C VAL A 330 1.44 -3.92 -12.20
N THR A 331 1.25 -3.45 -10.98
CA THR A 331 0.44 -4.13 -9.94
C THR A 331 -0.81 -3.36 -9.53
N GLY A 332 -0.95 -2.07 -9.89
CA GLY A 332 -2.10 -1.27 -9.47
C GLY A 332 -2.06 -0.80 -8.00
N VAL A 333 -0.92 -0.88 -7.35
CA VAL A 333 -0.75 -0.44 -5.95
C VAL A 333 -0.49 1.05 -5.89
N THR A 334 -1.32 1.77 -5.14
CA THR A 334 -1.17 3.21 -4.94
C THR A 334 0.03 3.55 -4.05
N LEU A 335 0.63 4.73 -4.25
CA LEU A 335 1.67 5.28 -3.37
C LEU A 335 0.99 5.88 -2.12
N PRO A 336 1.17 5.29 -0.91
CA PRO A 336 0.46 5.71 0.30
C PRO A 336 0.62 7.21 0.58
N LEU A 337 -0.45 7.88 0.99
CA LEU A 337 -0.50 9.33 1.25
C LEU A 337 -0.38 10.23 0.01
N MET A 338 0.24 9.78 -1.08
CA MET A 338 0.51 10.62 -2.25
C MET A 338 -0.46 10.40 -3.41
N SER A 339 -0.74 9.14 -3.76
CA SER A 339 -1.66 8.83 -4.86
C SER A 339 -3.07 9.32 -4.60
N TYR A 340 -3.79 9.62 -5.67
CA TYR A 340 -5.22 9.82 -5.63
C TYR A 340 -5.92 8.51 -5.25
N GLY A 341 -6.74 8.56 -4.18
CA GLY A 341 -7.50 7.40 -3.73
C GLY A 341 -8.06 7.57 -2.32
N GLY A 342 -9.37 7.86 -2.23
CA GLY A 342 -10.02 8.13 -0.94
C GLY A 342 -9.88 6.99 0.07
N SER A 343 -10.13 5.73 -0.35
CA SER A 343 -10.03 4.57 0.53
C SER A 343 -8.60 4.34 1.04
N SER A 344 -7.59 4.42 0.15
CA SER A 344 -6.19 4.26 0.52
C SER A 344 -5.71 5.35 1.47
N LEU A 345 -6.12 6.60 1.21
CA LEU A 345 -5.74 7.74 2.05
C LEU A 345 -6.34 7.65 3.44
N ILE A 346 -7.65 7.36 3.53
CA ILE A 346 -8.36 7.18 4.83
C ILE A 346 -7.76 6.00 5.62
N ALA A 347 -7.52 4.87 4.95
CA ALA A 347 -6.94 3.69 5.58
C ALA A 347 -5.51 3.97 6.08
N THR A 348 -4.68 4.63 5.28
CA THR A 348 -3.30 4.97 5.68
C THR A 348 -3.27 5.92 6.88
N TRP A 349 -4.09 6.98 6.88
CA TRP A 349 -4.22 7.87 8.04
C TRP A 349 -4.77 7.13 9.26
N GLY A 350 -5.76 6.25 9.08
CA GLY A 350 -6.29 5.38 10.13
C GLY A 350 -5.20 4.49 10.74
N ALA A 351 -4.39 3.83 9.91
CA ALA A 351 -3.26 3.01 10.35
C ALA A 351 -2.23 3.81 11.16
N LEU A 352 -1.87 5.02 10.68
CA LEU A 352 -0.99 5.94 11.41
C LEU A 352 -1.58 6.32 12.77
N GLY A 353 -2.88 6.60 12.83
CA GLY A 353 -3.58 6.90 14.07
C GLY A 353 -3.56 5.73 15.06
N ILE A 354 -3.84 4.51 14.59
CA ILE A 354 -3.77 3.28 15.40
C ILE A 354 -2.35 3.10 15.96
N ALA A 355 -1.32 3.30 15.16
CA ALA A 355 0.06 3.19 15.62
C ALA A 355 0.42 4.26 16.67
N VAL A 356 -0.08 5.48 16.52
CA VAL A 356 0.10 6.53 17.55
C VAL A 356 -0.66 6.20 18.83
N SER A 357 -1.87 5.62 18.74
CA SER A 357 -2.60 5.10 19.91
C SER A 357 -1.74 4.07 20.69
N ALA A 358 -1.06 3.18 19.95
CA ALA A 358 -0.18 2.16 20.53
C ALA A 358 1.01 2.73 21.33
N THR A 359 1.44 3.96 21.03
CA THR A 359 2.53 4.63 21.76
C THR A 359 2.07 5.43 22.98
N ARG A 360 0.76 5.60 23.17
CA ARG A 360 0.17 6.27 24.33
C ARG A 360 -0.13 5.27 25.44
N VAL A 361 0.89 4.59 25.94
CA VAL A 361 0.72 3.67 27.09
C VAL A 361 0.23 4.49 28.28
N SER A 362 -0.94 4.15 28.81
CA SER A 362 -1.47 4.76 30.02
C SER A 362 -0.53 4.43 31.20
N PRO A 363 -0.19 5.39 32.06
CA PRO A 363 0.60 5.12 33.26
C PRO A 363 -0.01 4.04 34.19
N ARG A 364 -1.31 3.76 34.05
CA ARG A 364 -2.01 2.70 34.82
C ARG A 364 -1.77 1.29 34.27
N GLU A 365 -1.46 1.12 32.99
CA GLU A 365 -1.13 -0.20 32.40
C GLU A 365 0.36 -0.56 32.57
N ALA A 366 1.21 0.39 32.96
CA ALA A 366 2.61 0.16 33.26
C ALA A 366 2.85 -0.37 34.69
N LEU A 367 1.81 -0.43 35.54
CA LEU A 367 1.88 -0.86 36.95
C LEU A 367 1.08 -2.15 37.21
N SER A 368 0.42 -2.72 36.23
CA SER A 368 -0.26 -4.02 36.25
C SER A 368 0.50 -5.05 35.38
#